data_abcd106e2b49c0a6cd81b3896b497d2a
#
_entry.id   abcd106e2b49c0a6cd81b3896b497d2a
#
_cell.length_a   1.000
_cell.length_b   1.000
_cell.length_c   1.000
_cell.angle_alpha   90.00
_cell.angle_beta   90.00
_cell.angle_gamma   90.00
#
_symmetry.space_group_name_H-M   'P 1'
#
loop_
_entity.id
_entity.type
_entity.pdbx_description
1 polymer ?
#
loop_
_entity_poly.entity_id
_entity_poly.type
_entity_poly.pdbx_seq_one_letter_code
_entity_poly.pdbx_strand_id
1 'polypeptide(L)'
;CLVSESLRTAGHAKGKHGYGAIWGGAKASFHHNLLAHHESRVPRLGPRPFTQEREHMDMRNNVFYNWAGNGCYGGEGMYINIVNNYYKPGPATPKNSPVRYRIAAIGVRTKKYCTNADGTPNAWKPMEHVWGKLYVDGNVIEGNEEVTQDNWTKGIYGQINNASCDNTFTKKVKKEMRLSEPLDAGIITTHSAKQAYELVLDQAGCSRQRDAIDIRVIEETRNGMATYIGSVTKGAESVPGLIDLPADVKPEGATSPWPALSDGGITADELRDADGDGIPDVWETAHGLNPEEVSDGIATTLSKEAVSYTHLRAHETLRH
;
A
#
# COMPACT_ATOMS: atom_id res chain seq x y z
N CYS A 1 -6.02 -5.10 -2.31
CA CYS A 1 -6.81 -4.58 -1.16
C CYS A 1 -7.14 -3.12 -1.33
N LEU A 2 -8.19 -2.65 -0.61
CA LEU A 2 -8.49 -1.24 -0.40
C LEU A 2 -8.26 -0.92 1.08
N VAL A 3 -7.44 0.10 1.36
CA VAL A 3 -7.13 0.59 2.71
C VAL A 3 -7.31 2.09 2.71
N SER A 4 -8.24 2.60 3.51
CA SER A 4 -8.58 4.02 3.48
C SER A 4 -8.92 4.59 4.86
N GLU A 5 -8.90 5.91 4.95
CA GLU A 5 -9.52 6.68 6.04
C GLU A 5 -9.07 6.27 7.44
N SER A 6 -7.77 6.13 7.65
CA SER A 6 -7.23 5.85 8.99
C SER A 6 -7.56 6.99 9.96
N LEU A 7 -8.14 6.63 11.11
CA LEU A 7 -8.64 7.58 12.11
C LEU A 7 -7.51 8.33 12.81
N ARG A 8 -7.53 9.66 12.76
CA ARG A 8 -6.48 10.49 13.39
C ARG A 8 -6.57 10.58 14.91
N THR A 9 -7.77 10.43 15.48
CA THR A 9 -7.99 10.61 16.92
C THR A 9 -8.45 9.33 17.61
N ALA A 10 -7.92 8.18 17.20
CA ALA A 10 -8.28 6.86 17.74
C ALA A 10 -7.74 6.56 19.16
N GLY A 11 -7.39 7.56 19.96
CA GLY A 11 -6.96 7.38 21.35
C GLY A 11 -5.52 6.88 21.54
N HIS A 12 -4.67 7.00 20.52
CA HIS A 12 -3.28 6.58 20.63
C HIS A 12 -2.49 7.44 21.62
N ALA A 13 -1.67 6.80 22.49
CA ALA A 13 -0.94 7.47 23.57
C ALA A 13 0.02 8.60 23.11
N LYS A 14 0.47 8.57 21.83
CA LYS A 14 1.30 9.62 21.23
C LYS A 14 0.48 10.72 20.54
N GLY A 15 -0.81 10.78 20.76
CA GLY A 15 -1.72 11.74 20.15
C GLY A 15 -2.16 11.35 18.73
N LYS A 16 -2.41 12.36 17.91
CA LYS A 16 -2.94 12.20 16.55
C LYS A 16 -2.09 11.26 15.68
N HIS A 17 -2.74 10.33 14.99
CA HIS A 17 -2.11 9.36 14.09
C HIS A 17 -2.79 9.36 12.70
N GLY A 18 -3.64 8.43 12.34
CA GLY A 18 -4.28 8.37 11.02
C GLY A 18 -3.32 7.91 9.91
N TYR A 19 -2.55 6.87 10.20
CA TYR A 19 -1.52 6.37 9.29
C TYR A 19 -1.99 5.17 8.49
N GLY A 20 -1.56 5.06 7.22
CA GLY A 20 -1.88 3.95 6.33
C GLY A 20 -1.22 2.64 6.75
N ALA A 21 -0.14 2.26 6.09
CA ALA A 21 0.46 0.94 6.26
C ALA A 21 1.95 1.00 6.62
N ILE A 22 2.46 -0.09 7.21
CA ILE A 22 3.90 -0.38 7.31
C ILE A 22 4.13 -1.65 6.51
N TRP A 23 4.92 -1.55 5.44
CA TRP A 23 5.27 -2.66 4.57
C TRP A 23 6.74 -3.03 4.70
N GLY A 24 6.99 -4.33 4.77
CA GLY A 24 8.32 -4.93 4.85
C GLY A 24 8.19 -6.44 4.86
N GLY A 25 9.30 -7.14 4.87
CA GLY A 25 9.32 -8.59 4.95
C GLY A 25 10.42 -9.22 4.11
N ALA A 26 10.69 -10.49 4.38
CA ALA A 26 11.62 -11.30 3.61
C ALA A 26 10.89 -11.86 2.38
N LYS A 27 11.17 -11.31 1.19
CA LYS A 27 10.52 -11.65 -0.08
C LYS A 27 9.00 -11.41 -0.04
N ALA A 28 8.59 -10.23 0.41
CA ALA A 28 7.19 -9.83 0.45
C ALA A 28 6.84 -8.95 -0.75
N SER A 29 5.70 -9.21 -1.39
CA SER A 29 5.16 -8.40 -2.48
C SER A 29 3.85 -7.75 -2.07
N PHE A 30 3.74 -6.45 -2.33
CA PHE A 30 2.54 -5.65 -2.13
C PHE A 30 2.15 -5.05 -3.47
N HIS A 31 1.07 -5.57 -4.06
CA HIS A 31 0.68 -5.17 -5.41
C HIS A 31 -0.83 -4.99 -5.54
N HIS A 32 -1.22 -4.15 -6.49
CA HIS A 32 -2.62 -3.86 -6.83
C HIS A 32 -3.47 -3.46 -5.62
N ASN A 33 -2.90 -2.65 -4.71
CA ASN A 33 -3.61 -2.09 -3.58
C ASN A 33 -3.95 -0.63 -3.83
N LEU A 34 -5.08 -0.17 -3.28
CA LEU A 34 -5.40 1.24 -3.11
C LEU A 34 -5.15 1.65 -1.65
N LEU A 35 -4.29 2.65 -1.45
CA LEU A 35 -4.16 3.36 -0.18
C LEU A 35 -4.65 4.79 -0.37
N ALA A 36 -5.73 5.17 0.30
CA ALA A 36 -6.38 6.48 0.13
C ALA A 36 -6.67 7.18 1.46
N HIS A 37 -6.57 8.50 1.47
CA HIS A 37 -7.00 9.34 2.60
C HIS A 37 -6.28 9.05 3.92
N HIS A 38 -4.95 9.03 3.89
CA HIS A 38 -4.12 8.83 5.06
C HIS A 38 -3.29 10.06 5.42
N GLU A 39 -3.14 10.32 6.71
CA GLU A 39 -2.25 11.37 7.21
C GLU A 39 -0.80 11.13 6.74
N SER A 40 -0.30 9.90 6.86
CA SER A 40 1.07 9.51 6.54
C SER A 40 1.18 7.99 6.37
N ARG A 41 2.39 7.47 6.10
CA ARG A 41 2.68 6.04 5.90
C ARG A 41 1.91 5.44 4.72
N VAL A 42 2.19 5.98 3.54
CA VAL A 42 1.52 5.57 2.30
C VAL A 42 2.55 4.99 1.30
N PRO A 43 3.16 3.85 1.63
CA PRO A 43 3.34 3.24 2.94
C PRO A 43 4.59 3.75 3.69
N ARG A 44 4.77 3.37 4.96
CA ARG A 44 6.08 3.32 5.60
C ARG A 44 6.80 2.06 5.15
N LEU A 45 7.98 2.20 4.60
CA LEU A 45 8.89 1.09 4.31
C LEU A 45 9.58 0.71 5.62
N GLY A 46 9.19 -0.42 6.23
CA GLY A 46 9.47 -0.71 7.61
C GLY A 46 10.33 -1.97 7.81
N PRO A 47 11.68 -1.84 7.89
CA PRO A 47 12.52 -2.97 8.22
C PRO A 47 12.35 -3.39 9.69
N ARG A 48 12.72 -4.61 9.98
CA ARG A 48 12.83 -5.15 11.34
C ARG A 48 14.30 -5.20 11.78
N PRO A 49 14.60 -5.11 13.09
CA PRO A 49 15.97 -5.30 13.56
C PRO A 49 16.45 -6.74 13.26
N PHE A 50 17.73 -6.89 12.97
CA PHE A 50 18.42 -8.18 12.68
C PHE A 50 17.96 -8.92 11.40
N THR A 51 17.11 -8.31 10.55
CA THR A 51 16.62 -8.96 9.33
C THR A 51 16.94 -8.18 8.05
N GLN A 52 17.68 -7.09 8.15
CA GLN A 52 17.91 -6.14 7.07
C GLN A 52 18.47 -6.79 5.78
N GLU A 53 19.33 -7.76 5.88
CA GLU A 53 19.85 -8.50 4.72
C GLU A 53 18.79 -9.35 4.01
N ARG A 54 17.68 -9.65 4.69
CA ARG A 54 16.55 -10.44 4.19
C ARG A 54 15.31 -9.62 3.92
N GLU A 55 15.32 -8.33 4.21
CA GLU A 55 14.20 -7.42 3.96
C GLU A 55 14.16 -7.06 2.46
N HIS A 56 13.68 -8.01 1.66
CA HIS A 56 13.46 -7.87 0.23
C HIS A 56 11.97 -7.65 -0.01
N MET A 57 11.61 -6.45 -0.41
CA MET A 57 10.22 -6.06 -0.61
C MET A 57 9.98 -5.59 -2.03
N ASP A 58 8.90 -6.05 -2.60
CA ASP A 58 8.40 -5.60 -3.89
C ASP A 58 7.12 -4.77 -3.70
N MET A 59 7.13 -3.56 -4.23
CA MET A 59 6.01 -2.63 -4.22
C MET A 59 5.70 -2.22 -5.66
N ARG A 60 4.70 -2.86 -6.26
CA ARG A 60 4.34 -2.62 -7.67
C ARG A 60 2.86 -2.47 -7.90
N ASN A 61 2.50 -1.71 -8.92
CA ASN A 61 1.13 -1.58 -9.39
C ASN A 61 0.12 -1.16 -8.32
N ASN A 62 0.57 -0.43 -7.27
CA ASN A 62 -0.34 0.13 -6.28
C ASN A 62 -0.78 1.53 -6.70
N VAL A 63 -1.91 1.94 -6.15
CA VAL A 63 -2.44 3.31 -6.27
C VAL A 63 -2.38 3.98 -4.90
N PHE A 64 -1.78 5.16 -4.87
CA PHE A 64 -1.70 5.99 -3.67
C PHE A 64 -2.44 7.30 -3.91
N TYR A 65 -3.42 7.59 -3.07
CA TYR A 65 -4.26 8.76 -3.22
C TYR A 65 -4.36 9.60 -1.94
N ASN A 66 -4.33 10.92 -2.08
CA ASN A 66 -4.70 11.92 -1.08
C ASN A 66 -4.00 11.75 0.28
N TRP A 67 -2.67 11.66 0.29
CA TRP A 67 -1.86 11.68 1.52
C TRP A 67 -1.58 13.11 1.99
N ALA A 68 -1.53 13.36 3.31
CA ALA A 68 -1.27 14.68 3.86
C ALA A 68 0.17 14.88 4.31
N GLY A 69 0.77 13.88 4.94
CA GLY A 69 2.13 13.97 5.49
C GLY A 69 3.18 13.31 4.61
N ASN A 70 4.01 12.46 5.21
CA ASN A 70 5.21 11.94 4.56
C ASN A 70 5.00 11.12 3.28
N GLY A 71 3.81 10.61 2.99
CA GLY A 71 3.60 9.68 1.89
C GLY A 71 4.38 8.39 2.11
N CYS A 72 5.14 7.96 1.07
CA CYS A 72 6.05 6.82 1.18
C CYS A 72 7.39 7.26 1.75
N TYR A 73 7.87 6.55 2.79
CA TYR A 73 9.15 6.88 3.44
C TYR A 73 9.72 5.72 4.27
N GLY A 74 10.99 5.81 4.62
CA GLY A 74 11.69 4.81 5.44
C GLY A 74 12.71 4.01 4.65
N GLY A 75 12.63 2.69 4.68
CA GLY A 75 13.48 1.81 3.87
C GLY A 75 14.91 1.68 4.34
N GLU A 76 15.17 1.94 5.60
CA GLU A 76 16.50 1.85 6.20
C GLU A 76 17.06 0.43 6.06
N GLY A 77 18.15 0.24 5.33
CA GLY A 77 18.83 -1.04 5.12
C GLY A 77 18.04 -2.09 4.31
N MET A 78 16.86 -1.76 3.81
CA MET A 78 16.04 -2.70 3.02
C MET A 78 16.49 -2.78 1.56
N TYR A 79 16.11 -3.88 0.89
CA TYR A 79 16.15 -4.02 -0.57
C TYR A 79 14.74 -3.92 -1.10
N ILE A 80 14.48 -2.98 -2.03
CA ILE A 80 13.12 -2.61 -2.40
C ILE A 80 12.98 -2.40 -3.90
N ASN A 81 11.94 -3.01 -4.51
CA ASN A 81 11.40 -2.58 -5.79
C ASN A 81 10.28 -1.56 -5.57
N ILE A 82 10.30 -0.47 -6.31
CA ILE A 82 9.20 0.51 -6.42
C ILE A 82 8.86 0.66 -7.90
N VAL A 83 7.93 -0.15 -8.40
CA VAL A 83 7.72 -0.34 -9.83
C VAL A 83 6.28 -0.11 -10.24
N ASN A 84 6.09 0.71 -11.27
CA ASN A 84 4.78 0.91 -11.91
C ASN A 84 3.63 1.24 -10.94
N ASN A 85 3.91 1.98 -9.85
CA ASN A 85 2.86 2.49 -8.98
C ASN A 85 2.30 3.81 -9.52
N TYR A 86 1.06 4.12 -9.19
CA TYR A 86 0.40 5.36 -9.54
C TYR A 86 0.19 6.23 -8.30
N TYR A 87 0.73 7.43 -8.32
CA TYR A 87 0.63 8.40 -7.22
C TYR A 87 -0.27 9.55 -7.66
N LYS A 88 -1.41 9.71 -7.01
CA LYS A 88 -2.39 10.75 -7.28
C LYS A 88 -2.53 11.71 -6.10
N PRO A 89 -1.87 12.88 -6.13
CA PRO A 89 -2.07 13.89 -5.10
C PRO A 89 -3.52 14.35 -5.05
N GLY A 90 -4.10 14.39 -3.85
CA GLY A 90 -5.48 14.81 -3.64
C GLY A 90 -5.61 16.16 -2.91
N PRO A 91 -6.83 16.49 -2.43
CA PRO A 91 -7.09 17.73 -1.71
C PRO A 91 -6.29 17.93 -0.42
N ALA A 92 -5.99 16.85 0.32
CA ALA A 92 -5.17 16.89 1.53
C ALA A 92 -3.67 16.97 1.24
N THR A 93 -3.23 16.61 0.03
CA THR A 93 -1.81 16.56 -0.29
C THR A 93 -1.22 17.97 -0.41
N PRO A 94 -0.20 18.32 0.39
CA PRO A 94 0.34 19.68 0.45
C PRO A 94 0.77 20.20 -0.91
N LYS A 95 0.27 21.39 -1.30
CA LYS A 95 0.52 21.97 -2.64
C LYS A 95 1.97 22.44 -2.82
N ASN A 96 2.55 23.03 -1.78
CA ASN A 96 3.87 23.69 -1.83
C ASN A 96 4.92 22.89 -1.05
N SER A 97 4.95 21.56 -1.22
CA SER A 97 5.89 20.69 -0.53
C SER A 97 6.43 19.61 -1.48
N PRO A 98 7.70 19.22 -1.36
CA PRO A 98 8.24 18.07 -2.07
C PRO A 98 7.43 16.77 -1.84
N VAL A 99 6.73 16.67 -0.71
CA VAL A 99 5.84 15.54 -0.38
C VAL A 99 4.83 15.26 -1.48
N ARG A 100 4.40 16.29 -2.22
CA ARG A 100 3.38 16.16 -3.25
C ARG A 100 3.78 15.24 -4.41
N TYR A 101 5.04 15.32 -4.81
CA TYR A 101 5.49 14.66 -6.05
C TYR A 101 6.66 13.70 -5.84
N ARG A 102 7.13 13.51 -4.63
CA ARG A 102 8.18 12.52 -4.38
C ARG A 102 7.60 11.11 -4.31
N ILE A 103 8.33 10.16 -4.89
CA ILE A 103 7.98 8.73 -4.83
C ILE A 103 8.27 8.19 -3.43
N ALA A 104 9.49 8.42 -2.91
CA ALA A 104 9.84 7.98 -1.57
C ALA A 104 10.91 8.89 -0.92
N ALA A 105 10.90 8.96 0.42
CA ALA A 105 11.95 9.56 1.22
C ALA A 105 12.66 8.50 2.04
N ILE A 106 13.90 8.18 1.66
CA ILE A 106 14.68 7.09 2.27
C ILE A 106 15.46 7.61 3.47
N GLY A 107 15.40 6.87 4.58
CA GLY A 107 16.07 7.20 5.83
C GLY A 107 17.21 6.26 6.19
N VAL A 108 17.90 6.62 7.26
CA VAL A 108 18.81 5.74 8.00
C VAL A 108 18.44 5.73 9.47
N ARG A 109 18.87 4.71 10.20
CA ARG A 109 18.81 4.71 11.66
C ARG A 109 20.00 5.52 12.20
N THR A 110 19.71 6.53 12.98
CA THR A 110 20.76 7.36 13.59
C THR A 110 21.37 6.68 14.83
N LYS A 111 22.57 7.09 15.25
CA LYS A 111 23.19 6.64 16.50
C LYS A 111 22.21 6.79 17.68
N LYS A 112 21.55 7.94 17.80
CA LYS A 112 20.55 8.19 18.85
C LYS A 112 19.41 7.15 18.83
N TYR A 113 18.92 6.76 17.67
CA TYR A 113 17.88 5.74 17.54
C TYR A 113 18.38 4.35 17.90
N CYS A 114 19.65 4.08 17.64
CA CYS A 114 20.29 2.76 17.86
C CYS A 114 20.89 2.60 19.26
N THR A 115 20.60 3.52 20.18
CA THR A 115 21.15 3.56 21.53
C THR A 115 20.02 3.62 22.56
N ASN A 116 20.10 2.82 23.60
CA ASN A 116 19.19 2.85 24.76
C ASN A 116 19.42 4.12 25.61
N ALA A 117 18.52 4.41 26.54
CA ALA A 117 18.64 5.55 27.44
C ALA A 117 19.89 5.52 28.32
N ASP A 118 20.41 4.35 28.63
CA ASP A 118 21.64 4.13 29.40
C ASP A 118 22.93 4.21 28.56
N GLY A 119 22.81 4.53 27.26
CA GLY A 119 23.94 4.64 26.34
C GLY A 119 24.38 3.32 25.70
N THR A 120 23.78 2.18 26.05
CA THR A 120 24.11 0.87 25.45
C THR A 120 23.46 0.72 24.05
N PRO A 121 24.06 -0.06 23.13
CA PRO A 121 23.44 -0.38 21.85
C PRO A 121 22.13 -1.16 22.02
N ASN A 122 21.11 -0.81 21.24
CA ASN A 122 19.86 -1.57 21.16
C ASN A 122 19.80 -2.49 19.91
N ALA A 123 18.68 -3.17 19.73
CA ALA A 123 18.46 -4.11 18.63
C ALA A 123 18.63 -3.50 17.22
N TRP A 124 18.59 -2.19 17.08
CA TRP A 124 18.77 -1.47 15.80
C TRP A 124 20.22 -1.15 15.46
N LYS A 125 21.17 -1.42 16.36
CA LYS A 125 22.58 -1.07 16.16
C LYS A 125 23.17 -1.59 14.84
N PRO A 126 22.87 -2.81 14.34
CA PRO A 126 23.36 -3.27 13.04
C PRO A 126 22.89 -2.42 11.85
N MET A 127 21.83 -1.63 12.01
CA MET A 127 21.26 -0.78 10.98
C MET A 127 21.69 0.70 11.08
N GLU A 128 22.60 1.02 12.01
CA GLU A 128 23.07 2.39 12.18
C GLU A 128 23.77 2.89 10.91
N HIS A 129 23.22 3.97 10.30
CA HIS A 129 23.69 4.56 9.06
C HIS A 129 23.73 3.62 7.83
N VAL A 130 22.96 2.55 7.83
CA VAL A 130 22.83 1.65 6.68
C VAL A 130 21.73 2.15 5.76
N TRP A 131 22.10 2.55 4.55
CA TRP A 131 21.15 2.93 3.49
C TRP A 131 20.55 1.71 2.80
N GLY A 132 19.27 1.80 2.48
CA GLY A 132 18.61 0.79 1.66
C GLY A 132 19.10 0.75 0.21
N LYS A 133 18.73 -0.30 -0.51
CA LYS A 133 19.00 -0.49 -1.94
C LYS A 133 17.68 -0.55 -2.68
N LEU A 134 17.53 0.25 -3.74
CA LEU A 134 16.25 0.40 -4.43
C LEU A 134 16.39 0.26 -5.93
N TYR A 135 15.45 -0.47 -6.52
CA TYR A 135 15.11 -0.38 -7.94
C TYR A 135 13.82 0.44 -8.06
N VAL A 136 13.85 1.51 -8.85
CA VAL A 136 12.71 2.43 -8.97
C VAL A 136 12.50 2.76 -10.43
N ASP A 137 11.36 2.34 -10.98
CA ASP A 137 11.08 2.53 -12.42
C ASP A 137 9.58 2.49 -12.72
N GLY A 138 9.17 3.15 -13.81
CA GLY A 138 7.82 3.10 -14.36
C GLY A 138 6.71 3.72 -13.51
N ASN A 139 7.03 4.37 -12.38
CA ASN A 139 6.02 5.01 -11.54
C ASN A 139 5.50 6.30 -12.17
N VAL A 140 4.20 6.51 -12.09
CA VAL A 140 3.52 7.71 -12.58
C VAL A 140 3.13 8.60 -11.41
N ILE A 141 3.49 9.89 -11.50
CA ILE A 141 3.05 10.92 -10.55
C ILE A 141 2.11 11.86 -11.27
N GLU A 142 0.82 11.76 -10.95
CA GLU A 142 -0.19 12.62 -11.58
C GLU A 142 0.11 14.09 -11.33
N GLY A 143 0.14 14.87 -12.42
CA GLY A 143 0.44 16.30 -12.38
C GLY A 143 1.94 16.65 -12.30
N ASN A 144 2.86 15.66 -12.46
CA ASN A 144 4.28 15.95 -12.55
C ASN A 144 5.01 14.99 -13.52
N GLU A 145 5.15 15.44 -14.76
CA GLU A 145 5.78 14.67 -15.82
C GLU A 145 7.29 14.49 -15.61
N GLU A 146 7.99 15.49 -15.02
CA GLU A 146 9.42 15.38 -14.76
C GLU A 146 9.75 14.20 -13.82
N VAL A 147 8.95 14.02 -12.77
CA VAL A 147 9.13 12.88 -11.84
C VAL A 147 8.71 11.58 -12.50
N THR A 148 7.67 11.60 -13.33
CA THR A 148 7.21 10.44 -14.09
C THR A 148 8.29 9.93 -15.05
N GLN A 149 8.97 10.82 -15.75
CA GLN A 149 10.04 10.48 -16.70
C GLN A 149 11.37 10.13 -16.01
N ASP A 150 11.66 10.74 -14.86
CA ASP A 150 12.88 10.47 -14.08
C ASP A 150 12.54 10.17 -12.63
N ASN A 151 12.04 8.98 -12.40
CA ASN A 151 11.65 8.50 -11.09
C ASN A 151 12.80 8.55 -10.07
N TRP A 152 14.02 8.26 -10.53
CA TRP A 152 15.17 8.17 -9.65
C TRP A 152 15.66 9.54 -9.20
N THR A 153 16.02 10.39 -10.16
CA THR A 153 16.65 11.67 -9.83
C THR A 153 15.66 12.65 -9.18
N LYS A 154 14.44 12.65 -9.67
CA LYS A 154 13.39 13.59 -9.26
C LYS A 154 12.47 13.07 -8.16
N GLY A 155 12.30 11.74 -8.06
CA GLY A 155 11.33 11.11 -7.15
C GLY A 155 11.90 10.58 -5.83
N ILE A 156 13.22 10.32 -5.72
CA ILE A 156 13.83 9.77 -4.51
C ILE A 156 14.56 10.85 -3.72
N TYR A 157 14.18 10.99 -2.46
CA TYR A 157 14.67 12.00 -1.51
C TYR A 157 15.28 11.34 -0.26
N GLY A 158 16.10 12.09 0.48
CA GLY A 158 16.44 11.77 1.87
C GLY A 158 15.28 12.14 2.80
N GLN A 159 15.15 11.45 3.92
CA GLN A 159 14.09 11.69 4.90
C GLN A 159 14.32 13.00 5.66
N ILE A 160 13.50 14.01 5.37
CA ILE A 160 13.69 15.40 5.81
C ILE A 160 13.50 15.57 7.33
N ASN A 161 12.61 14.81 7.94
CA ASN A 161 12.33 14.90 9.38
C ASN A 161 13.43 14.30 10.27
N ASN A 162 14.51 13.85 9.69
CA ASN A 162 15.71 13.37 10.38
C ASN A 162 16.93 14.12 9.86
N ALA A 163 17.32 15.21 10.53
CA ALA A 163 18.41 16.08 10.11
C ALA A 163 19.73 15.32 9.87
N SER A 164 19.99 14.24 10.59
CA SER A 164 21.18 13.41 10.37
C SER A 164 21.14 12.71 9.01
N CYS A 165 19.96 12.37 8.52
CA CYS A 165 19.80 11.79 7.19
C CYS A 165 20.06 12.83 6.09
N ASP A 166 19.54 14.03 6.24
CA ASP A 166 19.69 15.09 5.23
C ASP A 166 21.15 15.44 5.00
N ASN A 167 21.94 15.52 6.06
CA ASN A 167 23.38 15.79 5.98
C ASN A 167 24.18 14.67 5.32
N THR A 168 23.68 13.45 5.34
CA THR A 168 24.37 12.25 4.80
C THR A 168 23.81 11.77 3.46
N PHE A 169 22.65 12.27 3.02
CA PHE A 169 22.04 11.93 1.75
C PHE A 169 22.69 12.67 0.58
N THR A 170 23.91 12.26 0.25
CA THR A 170 24.71 12.86 -0.81
C THR A 170 24.40 12.25 -2.18
N LYS A 171 24.85 12.93 -3.26
CA LYS A 171 24.78 12.37 -4.62
C LYS A 171 25.48 11.01 -4.73
N LYS A 172 26.60 10.81 -4.01
CA LYS A 172 27.32 9.53 -3.95
C LYS A 172 26.45 8.45 -3.31
N VAL A 173 25.90 8.70 -2.13
CA VAL A 173 25.01 7.77 -1.43
C VAL A 173 23.80 7.43 -2.30
N LYS A 174 23.15 8.44 -2.90
CA LYS A 174 22.01 8.21 -3.80
C LYS A 174 22.36 7.29 -4.97
N LYS A 175 23.55 7.45 -5.55
CA LYS A 175 24.05 6.56 -6.61
C LYS A 175 24.29 5.13 -6.10
N GLU A 176 24.87 4.98 -4.93
CA GLU A 176 25.16 3.67 -4.31
C GLU A 176 23.90 2.92 -3.88
N MET A 177 22.82 3.63 -3.60
CA MET A 177 21.52 3.03 -3.27
C MET A 177 20.79 2.44 -4.48
N ARG A 178 21.11 2.89 -5.70
CA ARG A 178 20.41 2.48 -6.91
C ARG A 178 20.81 1.07 -7.35
N LEU A 179 19.82 0.20 -7.48
CA LEU A 179 19.97 -1.08 -8.16
C LEU A 179 19.80 -0.86 -9.67
N SER A 180 20.62 -1.56 -10.47
CA SER A 180 20.53 -1.56 -11.94
C SER A 180 19.41 -2.45 -12.45
N GLU A 181 19.07 -3.49 -11.70
CA GLU A 181 18.06 -4.47 -12.02
C GLU A 181 17.08 -4.64 -10.87
N PRO A 182 15.82 -5.01 -11.12
CA PRO A 182 14.86 -5.29 -10.08
C PRO A 182 15.24 -6.53 -9.28
N LEU A 183 14.82 -6.54 -8.02
CA LEU A 183 14.85 -7.75 -7.19
C LEU A 183 13.88 -8.78 -7.76
N ASP A 184 14.23 -10.04 -7.62
CA ASP A 184 13.31 -11.13 -7.93
C ASP A 184 12.10 -11.08 -6.96
N ALA A 185 10.93 -10.86 -7.52
CA ALA A 185 9.66 -10.77 -6.80
C ALA A 185 8.80 -12.03 -7.00
N GLY A 186 9.31 -13.04 -7.70
CA GLY A 186 8.53 -14.20 -8.12
C GLY A 186 7.58 -13.90 -9.28
N ILE A 187 6.60 -14.76 -9.48
CA ILE A 187 5.63 -14.64 -10.58
C ILE A 187 4.53 -13.65 -10.17
N ILE A 188 4.66 -12.41 -10.62
CA ILE A 188 3.66 -11.35 -10.40
C ILE A 188 3.30 -10.72 -11.73
N THR A 189 2.01 -10.74 -12.09
CA THR A 189 1.52 -10.01 -13.25
C THR A 189 1.78 -8.52 -13.05
N THR A 190 2.54 -7.93 -13.97
CA THR A 190 2.95 -6.54 -13.89
C THR A 190 2.32 -5.74 -15.02
N HIS A 191 1.64 -4.67 -14.69
CA HIS A 191 1.01 -3.73 -15.61
C HIS A 191 1.79 -2.42 -15.66
N SER A 192 1.59 -1.60 -16.67
CA SER A 192 2.02 -0.20 -16.59
C SER A 192 1.26 0.51 -15.46
N ALA A 193 1.84 1.57 -14.88
CA ALA A 193 1.19 2.29 -13.78
C ALA A 193 -0.21 2.81 -14.15
N LYS A 194 -0.43 3.22 -15.40
CA LYS A 194 -1.74 3.68 -15.87
C LYS A 194 -2.77 2.54 -15.97
N GLN A 195 -2.35 1.37 -16.47
CA GLN A 195 -3.21 0.18 -16.47
C GLN A 195 -3.51 -0.29 -15.05
N ALA A 196 -2.50 -0.30 -14.16
CA ALA A 196 -2.69 -0.64 -12.76
C ALA A 196 -3.67 0.32 -12.07
N TYR A 197 -3.64 1.61 -12.39
CA TYR A 197 -4.60 2.57 -11.85
C TYR A 197 -6.04 2.16 -12.16
N GLU A 198 -6.36 1.86 -13.42
CA GLU A 198 -7.71 1.45 -13.79
C GLU A 198 -8.10 0.10 -13.16
N LEU A 199 -7.21 -0.89 -13.20
CA LEU A 199 -7.45 -2.21 -12.61
C LEU A 199 -7.65 -2.16 -11.08
N VAL A 200 -6.86 -1.34 -10.39
CA VAL A 200 -7.00 -1.17 -8.94
C VAL A 200 -8.32 -0.49 -8.60
N LEU A 201 -8.73 0.55 -9.32
CA LEU A 201 -10.03 1.20 -9.08
C LEU A 201 -11.20 0.27 -9.40
N ASP A 202 -11.04 -0.62 -10.35
CA ASP A 202 -12.07 -1.61 -10.69
C ASP A 202 -12.12 -2.77 -9.69
N GLN A 203 -10.98 -3.30 -9.28
CA GLN A 203 -10.89 -4.61 -8.64
C GLN A 203 -10.35 -4.62 -7.21
N ALA A 204 -9.80 -3.52 -6.66
CA ALA A 204 -9.31 -3.51 -5.30
C ALA A 204 -10.46 -3.60 -4.27
N GLY A 205 -10.17 -4.25 -3.15
CA GLY A 205 -11.16 -4.45 -2.09
C GLY A 205 -12.16 -5.55 -2.40
N CYS A 206 -13.36 -5.43 -1.88
CA CYS A 206 -14.46 -6.37 -2.10
C CYS A 206 -15.19 -6.05 -3.42
N SER A 207 -14.49 -6.20 -4.56
CA SER A 207 -14.95 -5.70 -5.86
C SER A 207 -16.22 -6.38 -6.41
N ARG A 208 -16.54 -7.59 -5.97
CA ARG A 208 -17.80 -8.27 -6.35
C ARG A 208 -19.02 -7.60 -5.73
N GLN A 209 -18.91 -7.11 -4.52
CA GLN A 209 -19.98 -6.46 -3.78
C GLN A 209 -19.36 -5.37 -2.88
N ARG A 210 -19.15 -4.19 -3.43
CA ARG A 210 -18.66 -3.04 -2.69
C ARG A 210 -19.75 -2.43 -1.84
N ASP A 211 -19.39 -2.06 -0.63
CA ASP A 211 -20.24 -1.22 0.21
C ASP A 211 -20.17 0.27 -0.20
N ALA A 212 -20.98 1.09 0.43
CA ALA A 212 -21.06 2.52 0.10
C ALA A 212 -19.76 3.28 0.40
N ILE A 213 -18.93 2.82 1.34
CA ILE A 213 -17.64 3.42 1.67
C ILE A 213 -16.64 3.12 0.55
N ASP A 214 -16.52 1.85 0.15
CA ASP A 214 -15.63 1.43 -0.93
C ASP A 214 -15.98 2.13 -2.24
N ILE A 215 -17.27 2.18 -2.60
CA ILE A 215 -17.74 2.90 -3.81
C ILE A 215 -17.31 4.36 -3.75
N ARG A 216 -17.57 5.05 -2.64
CA ARG A 216 -17.21 6.46 -2.48
C ARG A 216 -15.70 6.68 -2.59
N VAL A 217 -14.88 5.89 -1.91
CA VAL A 217 -13.41 6.04 -1.94
C VAL A 217 -12.85 5.82 -3.34
N ILE A 218 -13.41 4.87 -4.10
CA ILE A 218 -13.04 4.65 -5.50
C ILE A 218 -13.41 5.87 -6.36
N GLU A 219 -14.62 6.39 -6.21
CA GLU A 219 -15.07 7.57 -6.96
C GLU A 219 -14.27 8.83 -6.60
N GLU A 220 -13.99 9.05 -5.32
CA GLU A 220 -13.14 10.14 -4.84
C GLU A 220 -11.73 10.03 -5.44
N THR A 221 -11.16 8.83 -5.46
CA THR A 221 -9.87 8.59 -6.09
C THR A 221 -9.91 8.86 -7.59
N ARG A 222 -10.94 8.40 -8.28
CA ARG A 222 -11.12 8.62 -9.72
C ARG A 222 -11.24 10.12 -10.06
N ASN A 223 -12.03 10.84 -9.31
CA ASN A 223 -12.36 12.24 -9.58
C ASN A 223 -11.39 13.25 -8.92
N GLY A 224 -10.43 12.80 -8.09
CA GLY A 224 -9.46 13.66 -7.41
C GLY A 224 -10.08 14.54 -6.31
N MET A 225 -11.12 14.05 -5.64
CA MET A 225 -11.90 14.79 -4.65
C MET A 225 -11.95 14.04 -3.31
N ALA A 226 -12.50 14.66 -2.29
CA ALA A 226 -12.80 14.06 -1.00
C ALA A 226 -14.02 14.69 -0.39
N THR A 227 -14.96 13.87 0.09
CA THR A 227 -16.26 14.31 0.59
C THR A 227 -16.21 14.73 2.04
N TYR A 228 -15.50 13.97 2.88
CA TYR A 228 -15.52 14.12 4.33
C TYR A 228 -14.25 14.79 4.87
N ILE A 229 -14.39 15.34 6.08
CA ILE A 229 -13.31 16.02 6.81
C ILE A 229 -13.46 15.70 8.29
N GLY A 230 -12.35 15.58 8.99
CA GLY A 230 -12.35 15.28 10.43
C GLY A 230 -13.02 16.38 11.27
N SER A 231 -13.86 15.97 12.23
CA SER A 231 -14.64 16.87 13.10
C SER A 231 -13.83 17.42 14.27
N VAL A 232 -12.80 16.72 14.71
CA VAL A 232 -11.98 17.07 15.89
C VAL A 232 -10.77 17.93 15.52
N THR A 233 -10.01 17.53 14.49
CA THR A 233 -8.82 18.28 14.02
C THR A 233 -9.25 19.62 13.39
N LYS A 234 -8.55 20.70 13.76
CA LYS A 234 -8.89 22.07 13.32
C LYS A 234 -7.70 22.75 12.63
N GLY A 235 -7.96 23.90 12.03
CA GLY A 235 -6.95 24.73 11.41
C GLY A 235 -6.36 24.13 10.12
N ALA A 236 -5.10 24.38 9.86
CA ALA A 236 -4.43 23.95 8.63
C ALA A 236 -4.32 22.43 8.47
N GLU A 237 -4.50 21.67 9.54
CA GLU A 237 -4.50 20.21 9.52
C GLU A 237 -5.87 19.60 9.21
N SER A 238 -6.94 20.41 9.25
CA SER A 238 -8.30 19.99 8.87
C SER A 238 -8.43 20.06 7.36
N VAL A 239 -8.19 18.94 6.69
CA VAL A 239 -8.13 18.84 5.24
C VAL A 239 -9.05 17.73 4.70
N PRO A 240 -9.64 17.91 3.52
CA PRO A 240 -10.60 16.95 2.97
C PRO A 240 -10.00 15.55 2.76
N GLY A 241 -10.76 14.53 3.16
CA GLY A 241 -10.39 13.12 3.07
C GLY A 241 -9.72 12.57 4.32
N LEU A 242 -9.22 13.43 5.23
CA LEU A 242 -8.67 12.97 6.50
C LEU A 242 -9.72 13.07 7.60
N ILE A 243 -10.08 11.94 8.16
CA ILE A 243 -11.11 11.83 9.19
C ILE A 243 -10.50 11.56 10.57
N ASP A 244 -11.21 11.91 11.59
CA ASP A 244 -10.82 11.75 12.99
C ASP A 244 -11.53 10.60 13.68
N LEU A 245 -12.81 10.43 13.38
CA LEU A 245 -13.72 9.47 14.01
C LEU A 245 -14.55 8.75 12.93
N PRO A 246 -15.04 7.53 13.19
CA PRO A 246 -15.96 6.87 12.27
C PRO A 246 -17.21 7.69 11.95
N ALA A 247 -17.67 8.49 12.92
CA ALA A 247 -18.85 9.35 12.74
C ALA A 247 -18.67 10.43 11.65
N ASP A 248 -17.43 10.78 11.30
CA ASP A 248 -17.15 11.80 10.29
C ASP A 248 -17.59 11.38 8.88
N VAL A 249 -17.69 10.08 8.62
CA VAL A 249 -18.12 9.51 7.33
C VAL A 249 -19.55 8.98 7.36
N LYS A 250 -20.31 9.32 8.40
CA LYS A 250 -21.70 8.90 8.50
C LYS A 250 -22.56 9.63 7.48
N PRO A 251 -23.24 8.94 6.55
CA PRO A 251 -24.15 9.57 5.59
C PRO A 251 -25.29 10.30 6.32
N GLU A 252 -25.77 11.37 5.70
CA GLU A 252 -26.93 12.11 6.21
C GLU A 252 -28.15 11.20 6.36
N GLY A 253 -28.82 11.27 7.50
CA GLY A 253 -29.99 10.42 7.82
C GLY A 253 -29.63 8.97 8.23
N ALA A 254 -28.40 8.53 8.12
CA ALA A 254 -28.00 7.19 8.57
C ALA A 254 -27.93 7.10 10.10
N THR A 255 -28.27 5.95 10.65
CA THR A 255 -28.15 5.67 12.10
C THR A 255 -26.75 5.24 12.52
N SER A 256 -25.94 4.73 11.55
CA SER A 256 -24.57 4.21 11.76
C SER A 256 -23.61 4.77 10.72
N PRO A 257 -22.33 5.02 11.07
CA PRO A 257 -21.28 5.28 10.09
C PRO A 257 -20.88 4.04 9.29
N TRP A 258 -21.20 2.86 9.80
CA TRP A 258 -20.86 1.60 9.16
C TRP A 258 -21.97 1.19 8.18
N PRO A 259 -21.62 0.90 6.91
CA PRO A 259 -22.59 0.41 5.95
C PRO A 259 -23.10 -0.97 6.35
N ALA A 260 -24.32 -1.30 5.94
CA ALA A 260 -24.78 -2.66 6.00
C ALA A 260 -23.99 -3.50 4.98
N LEU A 261 -23.49 -4.65 5.42
CA LEU A 261 -22.89 -5.62 4.51
C LEU A 261 -24.00 -6.34 3.75
N SER A 262 -23.82 -6.50 2.47
CA SER A 262 -24.69 -7.29 1.60
C SER A 262 -23.94 -8.53 1.12
N ASP A 263 -24.64 -9.65 1.05
CA ASP A 263 -24.15 -10.87 0.42
C ASP A 263 -24.15 -10.79 -1.12
N GLY A 264 -24.65 -9.68 -1.68
CA GLY A 264 -24.74 -9.46 -3.12
C GLY A 264 -25.79 -10.37 -3.80
N GLY A 265 -26.70 -10.96 -3.01
CA GLY A 265 -27.67 -11.93 -3.49
C GLY A 265 -27.07 -13.30 -3.80
N ILE A 266 -25.87 -13.59 -3.28
CA ILE A 266 -25.25 -14.92 -3.40
C ILE A 266 -26.10 -15.92 -2.64
N THR A 267 -26.52 -16.99 -3.33
CA THR A 267 -27.35 -18.05 -2.75
C THR A 267 -26.50 -19.05 -1.96
N ALA A 268 -27.16 -19.81 -1.07
CA ALA A 268 -26.49 -20.87 -0.33
C ALA A 268 -25.95 -21.97 -1.29
N ASP A 269 -26.63 -22.20 -2.41
CA ASP A 269 -26.20 -23.17 -3.43
C ASP A 269 -24.90 -22.68 -4.15
N GLU A 270 -24.75 -21.38 -4.39
CA GLU A 270 -23.51 -20.82 -4.95
C GLU A 270 -22.33 -20.84 -4.00
N LEU A 271 -22.58 -20.96 -2.71
CA LEU A 271 -21.55 -21.06 -1.66
C LEU A 271 -21.34 -22.51 -1.18
N ARG A 272 -22.13 -23.45 -1.70
CA ARG A 272 -21.99 -24.86 -1.31
C ARG A 272 -20.58 -25.32 -1.65
N ASP A 273 -19.95 -25.98 -0.71
CA ASP A 273 -18.61 -26.56 -0.75
C ASP A 273 -18.75 -27.97 -0.13
N ALA A 274 -18.92 -28.96 -0.97
CA ALA A 274 -19.35 -30.29 -0.54
C ALA A 274 -18.21 -31.07 0.13
N ASP A 275 -16.98 -30.87 -0.31
CA ASP A 275 -15.80 -31.55 0.23
C ASP A 275 -15.04 -30.73 1.27
N GLY A 276 -15.35 -29.43 1.42
CA GLY A 276 -14.79 -28.56 2.45
C GLY A 276 -13.37 -28.07 2.17
N ASP A 277 -12.96 -28.01 0.90
CA ASP A 277 -11.62 -27.53 0.52
C ASP A 277 -11.51 -26.00 0.38
N GLY A 278 -12.64 -25.29 0.48
CA GLY A 278 -12.75 -23.84 0.38
C GLY A 278 -13.05 -23.34 -1.04
N ILE A 279 -13.34 -24.24 -1.98
CA ILE A 279 -13.77 -23.92 -3.35
C ILE A 279 -15.27 -24.24 -3.49
N PRO A 280 -16.11 -23.31 -3.98
CA PRO A 280 -17.52 -23.62 -4.17
C PRO A 280 -17.75 -24.64 -5.29
N ASP A 281 -18.67 -25.61 -5.08
CA ASP A 281 -19.04 -26.66 -6.03
C ASP A 281 -19.34 -26.16 -7.45
N VAL A 282 -20.01 -25.01 -7.54
CA VAL A 282 -20.36 -24.41 -8.84
C VAL A 282 -19.13 -23.91 -9.58
N TRP A 283 -18.12 -23.43 -8.86
CA TRP A 283 -16.86 -22.97 -9.45
C TRP A 283 -16.02 -24.17 -9.91
N GLU A 284 -15.92 -25.21 -9.10
CA GLU A 284 -15.19 -26.43 -9.44
C GLU A 284 -15.77 -27.09 -10.69
N THR A 285 -17.09 -27.28 -10.72
CA THR A 285 -17.79 -27.82 -11.88
C THR A 285 -17.52 -27.02 -13.15
N ALA A 286 -17.56 -25.69 -13.05
CA ALA A 286 -17.28 -24.78 -14.18
C ALA A 286 -15.85 -24.87 -14.70
N HIS A 287 -14.89 -25.28 -13.86
CA HIS A 287 -13.47 -25.35 -14.19
C HIS A 287 -12.95 -26.79 -14.35
N GLY A 288 -13.82 -27.78 -14.27
CA GLY A 288 -13.48 -29.19 -14.47
C GLY A 288 -12.80 -29.85 -13.28
N LEU A 289 -12.98 -29.30 -12.09
CA LEU A 289 -12.66 -29.93 -10.82
C LEU A 289 -13.85 -30.78 -10.32
N ASN A 290 -13.62 -31.59 -9.30
CA ASN A 290 -14.61 -32.48 -8.74
C ASN A 290 -15.08 -32.02 -7.35
N PRO A 291 -16.31 -31.51 -7.17
CA PRO A 291 -16.81 -31.00 -5.89
C PRO A 291 -16.84 -31.98 -4.70
N GLU A 292 -16.45 -33.22 -4.91
CA GLU A 292 -16.40 -34.29 -3.87
C GLU A 292 -14.93 -34.69 -3.57
N GLU A 293 -13.92 -33.98 -4.12
CA GLU A 293 -12.52 -34.39 -4.06
C GLU A 293 -11.59 -33.28 -3.53
N VAL A 294 -11.42 -33.19 -2.22
CA VAL A 294 -10.55 -32.17 -1.53
C VAL A 294 -9.16 -31.99 -2.16
N SER A 295 -8.60 -33.07 -2.75
CA SER A 295 -7.22 -33.05 -3.24
C SER A 295 -7.03 -32.30 -4.55
N ASP A 296 -8.06 -32.07 -5.31
CA ASP A 296 -7.94 -31.42 -6.62
C ASP A 296 -7.85 -29.88 -6.52
N GLY A 297 -8.36 -29.29 -5.44
CA GLY A 297 -8.24 -27.86 -5.14
C GLY A 297 -6.80 -27.36 -4.95
N ILE A 298 -5.86 -28.27 -4.68
CA ILE A 298 -4.43 -27.96 -4.58
C ILE A 298 -3.60 -28.60 -5.71
N ALA A 299 -4.26 -29.26 -6.65
CA ALA A 299 -3.59 -29.89 -7.79
C ALA A 299 -3.13 -28.87 -8.84
N THR A 300 -2.25 -29.30 -9.74
CA THR A 300 -1.76 -28.48 -10.84
C THR A 300 -2.63 -28.57 -12.10
N THR A 301 -3.86 -29.01 -11.97
CA THR A 301 -4.81 -29.24 -13.07
C THR A 301 -5.13 -27.94 -13.82
N LEU A 302 -5.34 -26.86 -13.09
CA LEU A 302 -5.67 -25.54 -13.65
C LEU A 302 -4.46 -24.61 -13.81
N SER A 303 -3.32 -24.97 -13.22
CA SER A 303 -2.09 -24.18 -13.26
C SER A 303 -0.87 -25.10 -13.30
N LYS A 304 0.24 -24.64 -13.89
CA LYS A 304 1.51 -25.38 -13.89
C LYS A 304 2.15 -25.48 -12.50
N GLU A 305 1.70 -24.69 -11.57
CA GLU A 305 2.12 -24.67 -10.16
C GLU A 305 0.89 -24.92 -9.29
N ALA A 306 1.05 -25.67 -8.20
CA ALA A 306 0.00 -25.83 -7.21
C ALA A 306 -0.33 -24.48 -6.59
N VAL A 307 -1.50 -23.96 -6.84
CA VAL A 307 -1.98 -22.67 -6.36
C VAL A 307 -3.33 -22.83 -5.70
N SER A 308 -3.55 -22.11 -4.61
CA SER A 308 -4.85 -22.09 -3.95
C SER A 308 -5.90 -21.39 -4.82
N TYR A 309 -7.17 -21.70 -4.59
CA TYR A 309 -8.32 -21.04 -5.21
C TYR A 309 -8.22 -19.50 -5.21
N THR A 310 -7.74 -18.93 -4.12
CA THR A 310 -7.52 -17.47 -4.01
C THR A 310 -6.55 -16.93 -5.07
N HIS A 311 -5.50 -17.68 -5.39
CA HIS A 311 -4.57 -17.34 -6.45
C HIS A 311 -5.18 -17.49 -7.84
N LEU A 312 -5.89 -18.57 -8.09
CA LEU A 312 -6.57 -18.82 -9.37
C LEU A 312 -7.57 -17.71 -9.65
N ARG A 313 -8.36 -17.34 -8.66
CA ARG A 313 -9.36 -16.28 -8.79
C ARG A 313 -8.77 -14.90 -8.98
N ALA A 314 -7.67 -14.58 -8.32
CA ALA A 314 -6.93 -13.34 -8.56
C ALA A 314 -6.41 -13.25 -9.99
N HIS A 315 -6.05 -14.38 -10.61
CA HIS A 315 -5.63 -14.44 -12.02
C HIS A 315 -6.81 -14.32 -13.00
N GLU A 316 -7.99 -14.80 -12.67
CA GLU A 316 -9.17 -14.67 -13.52
C GLU A 316 -9.64 -13.22 -13.64
N THR A 317 -9.66 -12.49 -12.54
CA THR A 317 -10.04 -11.07 -12.53
C THR A 317 -9.08 -10.17 -13.31
N LEU A 318 -7.87 -10.65 -13.60
CA LEU A 318 -6.85 -9.93 -14.37
C LEU A 318 -6.85 -10.27 -15.86
N ARG A 319 -7.70 -11.20 -16.34
CA ARG A 319 -7.77 -11.64 -17.75
C ARG A 319 -8.92 -11.04 -18.53
N HIS A 320 -9.81 -10.32 -17.90
CA HIS A 320 -10.92 -9.59 -18.48
C HIS A 320 -10.69 -8.08 -18.28
#